data_471d6b334bedf1310acafbd7db82b5ac
#
_entry.id   471d6b334bedf1310acafbd7db82b5ac
#
_cell.length_a   1.000
_cell.length_b   1.000
_cell.length_c   1.000
_cell.angle_alpha   90.00
_cell.angle_beta   90.00
_cell.angle_gamma   90.00
#
_symmetry.space_group_name_H-M   'P 1'
#
loop_
_entity.id
_entity.type
_entity.pdbx_description
1 polymer ?
#
loop_
_entity_poly.entity_id
_entity_poly.type
_entity_poly.pdbx_seq_one_letter_code
_entity_poly.pdbx_strand_id
1 'polypeptide(L)'
;MNRMKYLICVFLLAVFGSFSFKANAYTERDLLQKAADETTLKNVLVMKQAWVPYPAYTDRAAWDSLMGPNKQRLIAAGEKLLDYKWQLIPATAYLEYERTGNRKIMEVPYDANRQALNTLMLAELAEGKGRFIDQLLN
;
A
#
# COMPACT_ATOMS: atom_id res chain seq x y z
N MET A 1 -3.64 -66.35 -14.63
CA MET A 1 -2.65 -65.42 -14.03
C MET A 1 -3.04 -63.96 -14.08
N ASN A 2 -3.98 -63.49 -14.94
CA ASN A 2 -4.39 -62.07 -15.03
C ASN A 2 -5.44 -61.62 -13.97
N ARG A 3 -6.39 -62.46 -13.60
CA ARG A 3 -7.46 -62.07 -12.65
C ARG A 3 -6.93 -61.70 -11.26
N MET A 4 -5.90 -62.35 -10.76
CA MET A 4 -5.32 -62.09 -9.47
C MET A 4 -4.56 -60.75 -9.43
N LYS A 5 -3.95 -60.33 -10.54
CA LYS A 5 -3.31 -59.02 -10.65
C LYS A 5 -4.35 -57.88 -10.66
N TYR A 6 -5.50 -58.05 -11.29
CA TYR A 6 -6.60 -57.07 -11.26
C TYR A 6 -7.21 -56.93 -9.87
N LEU A 7 -7.38 -58.04 -9.12
CA LEU A 7 -7.86 -58.02 -7.74
C LEU A 7 -6.92 -57.26 -6.80
N ILE A 8 -5.62 -57.45 -6.95
CA ILE A 8 -4.57 -56.75 -6.15
C ILE A 8 -4.58 -55.26 -6.48
N CYS A 9 -4.70 -54.85 -7.78
CA CYS A 9 -4.77 -53.43 -8.18
C CYS A 9 -6.04 -52.75 -7.65
N VAL A 10 -7.20 -53.42 -7.71
CA VAL A 10 -8.44 -52.87 -7.18
C VAL A 10 -8.41 -52.72 -5.67
N PHE A 11 -7.80 -53.69 -4.95
CA PHE A 11 -7.63 -53.61 -3.51
C PHE A 11 -6.67 -52.48 -3.09
N LEU A 12 -5.59 -52.28 -3.81
CA LEU A 12 -4.66 -51.18 -3.58
C LEU A 12 -5.31 -49.82 -3.85
N LEU A 13 -6.11 -49.68 -4.90
CA LEU A 13 -6.88 -48.43 -5.17
C LEU A 13 -7.94 -48.15 -4.11
N ALA A 14 -8.60 -49.19 -3.55
CA ALA A 14 -9.58 -49.04 -2.48
C ALA A 14 -8.92 -48.63 -1.15
N VAL A 15 -7.70 -49.14 -0.85
CA VAL A 15 -6.98 -48.76 0.35
C VAL A 15 -6.41 -47.34 0.28
N PHE A 16 -5.92 -46.90 -0.91
CA PHE A 16 -5.45 -45.55 -1.10
C PHE A 16 -6.57 -44.51 -1.17
N GLY A 17 -7.77 -44.89 -1.64
CA GLY A 17 -8.94 -44.02 -1.68
C GLY A 17 -9.53 -43.69 -0.30
N SER A 18 -9.15 -44.41 0.77
CA SER A 18 -9.66 -44.20 2.12
C SER A 18 -8.84 -43.23 2.97
N PHE A 19 -7.71 -42.75 2.47
CA PHE A 19 -6.96 -41.68 3.14
C PHE A 19 -7.59 -40.31 2.76
N SER A 20 -8.66 -39.98 3.43
CA SER A 20 -9.13 -38.58 3.47
C SER A 20 -8.10 -37.77 4.26
N PHE A 21 -7.21 -37.07 3.55
CA PHE A 21 -6.43 -36.00 4.14
C PHE A 21 -7.44 -34.97 4.66
N LYS A 22 -7.67 -34.93 5.96
CA LYS A 22 -8.31 -33.78 6.59
C LYS A 22 -7.31 -32.64 6.40
N ALA A 23 -7.50 -31.85 5.36
CA ALA A 23 -6.91 -30.53 5.31
C ALA A 23 -7.34 -29.83 6.61
N ASN A 24 -6.39 -29.46 7.45
CA ASN A 24 -6.69 -28.63 8.61
C ASN A 24 -7.15 -27.29 8.03
N ALA A 25 -8.47 -27.16 7.84
CA ALA A 25 -9.08 -25.90 7.51
C ALA A 25 -8.66 -24.91 8.59
N TYR A 26 -8.20 -23.74 8.18
CA TYR A 26 -7.91 -22.63 9.06
C TYR A 26 -9.09 -22.46 10.02
N THR A 27 -8.84 -22.60 11.31
CA THR A 27 -9.87 -22.33 12.31
C THR A 27 -9.95 -20.84 12.49
N GLU A 28 -11.06 -20.27 12.06
CA GLU A 28 -11.37 -18.86 12.25
C GLU A 28 -11.33 -18.54 13.75
N ARG A 29 -10.46 -17.61 14.12
CA ARG A 29 -10.26 -17.28 15.54
C ARG A 29 -11.18 -16.20 16.04
N ASP A 30 -11.80 -15.42 15.15
CA ASP A 30 -12.71 -14.31 15.47
C ASP A 30 -12.16 -13.35 16.53
N LEU A 31 -10.83 -13.15 16.51
CA LEU A 31 -10.14 -12.43 17.58
C LEU A 31 -10.65 -11.00 17.74
N LEU A 32 -10.93 -10.32 16.63
CA LEU A 32 -11.45 -8.97 16.65
C LEU A 32 -12.87 -8.91 17.22
N GLN A 33 -13.76 -9.81 16.77
CA GLN A 33 -15.12 -9.93 17.28
C GLN A 33 -15.17 -10.27 18.77
N LYS A 34 -14.22 -11.09 19.24
CA LYS A 34 -14.11 -11.45 20.68
C LYS A 34 -13.50 -10.33 21.51
N ALA A 35 -12.67 -9.48 20.92
CA ALA A 35 -12.01 -8.38 21.61
C ALA A 35 -12.86 -7.11 21.70
N ALA A 36 -13.75 -6.88 20.73
CA ALA A 36 -14.55 -5.67 20.69
C ALA A 36 -15.92 -5.94 20.04
N ASP A 37 -16.98 -5.62 20.72
CA ASP A 37 -18.32 -5.61 20.16
C ASP A 37 -18.55 -4.37 19.27
N GLU A 38 -19.64 -4.38 18.48
CA GLU A 38 -19.97 -3.29 17.56
C GLU A 38 -20.16 -1.93 18.26
N THR A 39 -20.71 -1.94 19.49
CA THR A 39 -20.93 -0.73 20.26
C THR A 39 -19.61 -0.11 20.72
N THR A 40 -18.70 -0.94 21.22
CA THR A 40 -17.34 -0.53 21.59
C THR A 40 -16.60 0.04 20.39
N LEU A 41 -16.66 -0.63 19.22
CA LEU A 41 -16.03 -0.14 18.01
C LEU A 41 -16.57 1.21 17.55
N LYS A 42 -17.90 1.41 17.57
CA LYS A 42 -18.53 2.70 17.22
C LYS A 42 -18.10 3.84 18.14
N ASN A 43 -17.84 3.54 19.40
CA ASN A 43 -17.45 4.56 20.39
C ASN A 43 -15.97 4.95 20.30
N VAL A 44 -15.09 4.05 19.84
CA VAL A 44 -13.65 4.31 19.78
C VAL A 44 -13.16 4.68 18.37
N LEU A 45 -13.90 4.30 17.32
CA LEU A 45 -13.54 4.65 15.95
C LEU A 45 -13.90 6.11 15.65
N VAL A 46 -12.92 6.83 15.13
CA VAL A 46 -13.15 8.17 14.59
C VAL A 46 -13.88 8.04 13.25
N MET A 47 -15.14 8.48 13.21
CA MET A 47 -16.03 8.31 12.07
C MET A 47 -16.18 9.60 11.26
N LYS A 48 -16.45 9.46 9.95
CA LYS A 48 -16.77 10.55 9.02
C LYS A 48 -15.66 11.61 8.94
N GLN A 49 -16.04 12.87 8.88
CA GLN A 49 -15.14 14.01 8.69
C GLN A 49 -14.21 14.27 9.87
N ALA A 50 -14.58 13.84 11.08
CA ALA A 50 -13.71 13.95 12.26
C ALA A 50 -12.41 13.13 12.13
N TRP A 51 -12.36 12.24 11.14
CA TRP A 51 -11.16 11.43 10.85
C TRP A 51 -10.03 12.22 10.19
N VAL A 52 -10.30 13.37 9.57
CA VAL A 52 -9.26 14.14 8.86
C VAL A 52 -8.36 14.86 9.87
N PRO A 53 -7.12 14.41 10.11
CA PRO A 53 -6.25 14.95 11.16
C PRO A 53 -5.50 16.22 10.74
N TYR A 54 -5.74 16.72 9.51
CA TYR A 54 -5.01 17.83 8.95
C TYR A 54 -5.89 19.06 8.79
N PRO A 55 -5.32 20.28 8.89
CA PRO A 55 -6.04 21.52 8.65
C PRO A 55 -6.56 21.62 7.21
N ALA A 56 -7.62 22.39 7.01
CA ALA A 56 -8.01 22.79 5.65
C ALA A 56 -6.87 23.57 4.99
N TYR A 57 -6.71 23.48 3.66
CA TYR A 57 -5.63 24.17 2.93
C TYR A 57 -5.59 25.68 3.22
N THR A 58 -6.76 26.31 3.40
CA THR A 58 -6.92 27.74 3.67
C THR A 58 -6.58 28.13 5.11
N ASP A 59 -6.51 27.17 6.04
CA ASP A 59 -6.15 27.43 7.45
C ASP A 59 -4.63 27.56 7.60
N ARG A 60 -4.11 28.72 7.19
CA ARG A 60 -2.66 28.97 7.17
C ARG A 60 -2.03 28.98 8.57
N ALA A 61 -2.77 29.46 9.56
CA ALA A 61 -2.27 29.51 10.94
C ALA A 61 -2.05 28.09 11.52
N ALA A 62 -3.00 27.19 11.26
CA ALA A 62 -2.85 25.80 11.69
C ALA A 62 -1.72 25.09 10.92
N TRP A 63 -1.56 25.33 9.62
CA TRP A 63 -0.42 24.80 8.86
C TRP A 63 0.92 25.35 9.37
N ASP A 64 1.00 26.63 9.68
CA ASP A 64 2.21 27.24 10.23
C ASP A 64 2.60 26.63 11.58
N SER A 65 1.61 26.38 12.42
CA SER A 65 1.81 25.68 13.71
C SER A 65 2.28 24.24 13.50
N LEU A 66 1.64 23.51 12.57
CA LEU A 66 1.96 22.11 12.29
C LEU A 66 3.35 21.94 11.68
N MET A 67 3.73 22.80 10.74
CA MET A 67 5.05 22.76 10.10
C MET A 67 6.16 23.26 11.01
N GLY A 68 5.86 24.22 11.88
CA GLY A 68 6.77 24.77 12.87
C GLY A 68 8.14 25.16 12.29
N PRO A 69 9.25 24.78 12.95
CA PRO A 69 10.59 25.13 12.50
C PRO A 69 10.99 24.46 11.17
N ASN A 70 10.25 23.46 10.72
CA ASN A 70 10.54 22.77 9.45
C ASN A 70 10.02 23.52 8.21
N LYS A 71 9.18 24.53 8.38
CA LYS A 71 8.51 25.24 7.27
C LYS A 71 9.49 25.67 6.17
N GLN A 72 10.53 26.39 6.54
CA GLN A 72 11.50 26.92 5.56
C GLN A 72 12.30 25.80 4.86
N ARG A 73 12.63 24.75 5.59
CA ARG A 73 13.32 23.59 5.04
C ARG A 73 12.47 22.85 4.01
N LEU A 74 11.16 22.71 4.27
CA LEU A 74 10.21 22.08 3.35
C LEU A 74 10.05 22.90 2.07
N ILE A 75 9.87 24.22 2.19
CA ILE A 75 9.77 25.12 1.05
C ILE A 75 11.04 25.04 0.20
N ALA A 76 12.22 25.18 0.80
CA ALA A 76 13.50 25.10 0.09
C ALA A 76 13.75 23.74 -0.59
N ALA A 77 13.22 22.67 0.00
CA ALA A 77 13.27 21.35 -0.64
C ALA A 77 12.39 21.29 -1.88
N GLY A 78 11.17 21.84 -1.83
CA GLY A 78 10.27 21.92 -2.98
C GLY A 78 10.81 22.80 -4.10
N GLU A 79 11.46 23.91 -3.76
CA GLU A 79 12.07 24.82 -4.75
C GLU A 79 13.07 24.12 -5.68
N LYS A 80 13.81 23.16 -5.15
CA LYS A 80 14.74 22.35 -5.94
C LYS A 80 14.09 21.42 -6.95
N LEU A 81 12.79 21.21 -6.81
CA LEU A 81 12.01 20.28 -7.63
C LEU A 81 11.01 20.98 -8.57
N LEU A 82 11.03 22.32 -8.66
CA LEU A 82 10.13 23.04 -9.57
C LEU A 82 10.32 22.65 -11.03
N ASP A 83 11.53 22.25 -11.41
CA ASP A 83 11.85 21.76 -12.76
C ASP A 83 12.04 20.22 -12.80
N TYR A 84 11.54 19.51 -11.81
CA TYR A 84 11.66 18.04 -11.76
C TYR A 84 11.04 17.41 -13.01
N LYS A 85 11.77 16.49 -13.62
CA LYS A 85 11.28 15.72 -14.77
C LYS A 85 10.70 14.40 -14.30
N TRP A 86 9.38 14.32 -14.37
CA TRP A 86 8.66 13.09 -14.03
C TRP A 86 9.13 11.94 -14.90
N GLN A 87 9.48 10.84 -14.26
CA GLN A 87 10.02 9.67 -14.94
C GLN A 87 8.88 8.78 -15.44
N LEU A 88 8.93 8.47 -16.73
CA LEU A 88 8.00 7.50 -17.32
C LEU A 88 8.34 6.10 -16.83
N ILE A 89 7.32 5.38 -16.34
CA ILE A 89 7.44 3.98 -15.92
C ILE A 89 6.63 3.12 -16.89
N PRO A 90 7.25 2.53 -17.91
CA PRO A 90 6.53 1.70 -18.87
C PRO A 90 6.08 0.39 -18.22
N ALA A 91 4.98 -0.19 -18.73
CA ALA A 91 4.47 -1.47 -18.25
C ALA A 91 5.53 -2.60 -18.35
N THR A 92 6.43 -2.52 -19.32
CA THR A 92 7.55 -3.46 -19.47
C THR A 92 8.51 -3.46 -18.29
N ALA A 93 8.61 -2.35 -17.53
CA ALA A 93 9.44 -2.29 -16.33
C ALA A 93 8.91 -3.24 -15.21
N TYR A 94 7.58 -3.43 -15.14
CA TYR A 94 6.97 -4.43 -14.25
C TYR A 94 7.24 -5.86 -14.71
N LEU A 95 7.15 -6.11 -16.03
CA LEU A 95 7.41 -7.43 -16.61
C LEU A 95 8.86 -7.86 -16.44
N GLU A 96 9.78 -6.93 -16.30
CA GLU A 96 11.19 -7.23 -16.06
C GLU A 96 11.44 -7.94 -14.72
N TYR A 97 10.59 -7.67 -13.73
CA TYR A 97 10.63 -8.41 -12.46
C TYR A 97 10.31 -9.90 -12.66
N GLU A 98 9.31 -10.21 -13.47
CA GLU A 98 8.94 -11.60 -13.79
C GLU A 98 10.08 -12.32 -14.54
N ARG A 99 10.77 -11.62 -15.43
CA ARG A 99 11.84 -12.19 -16.28
C ARG A 99 13.16 -12.39 -15.55
N THR A 100 13.53 -11.45 -14.69
CA THR A 100 14.90 -11.37 -14.14
C THR A 100 14.94 -11.38 -12.62
N GLY A 101 13.79 -11.23 -11.93
CA GLY A 101 13.71 -11.00 -10.49
C GLY A 101 14.16 -9.60 -10.06
N ASN A 102 14.52 -8.72 -10.99
CA ASN A 102 15.02 -7.39 -10.68
C ASN A 102 13.90 -6.34 -10.62
N ARG A 103 13.49 -5.96 -9.40
CA ARG A 103 12.46 -4.94 -9.16
C ARG A 103 12.94 -3.50 -9.37
N LYS A 104 14.25 -3.28 -9.28
CA LYS A 104 14.82 -1.92 -9.27
C LYS A 104 14.54 -1.13 -10.55
N ILE A 105 14.37 -1.81 -11.66
CA ILE A 105 14.05 -1.16 -12.95
C ILE A 105 12.76 -0.36 -12.85
N MET A 106 11.76 -0.86 -12.11
CA MET A 106 10.49 -0.17 -11.85
C MET A 106 10.55 0.68 -10.58
N GLU A 107 11.10 0.14 -9.49
CA GLU A 107 11.07 0.79 -8.17
C GLU A 107 11.85 2.11 -8.13
N VAL A 108 13.02 2.18 -8.77
CA VAL A 108 13.85 3.39 -8.73
C VAL A 108 13.13 4.61 -9.31
N PRO A 109 12.59 4.60 -10.55
CA PRO A 109 11.85 5.73 -11.07
C PRO A 109 10.53 5.98 -10.32
N TYR A 110 9.86 4.92 -9.85
CA TYR A 110 8.66 5.04 -9.03
C TYR A 110 8.93 5.78 -7.72
N ASP A 111 9.96 5.37 -6.99
CA ASP A 111 10.32 6.00 -5.71
C ASP A 111 10.81 7.43 -5.89
N ALA A 112 11.54 7.73 -6.97
CA ALA A 112 11.95 9.08 -7.30
C ALA A 112 10.73 10.00 -7.54
N ASN A 113 9.75 9.55 -8.33
CA ASN A 113 8.51 10.29 -8.58
C ASN A 113 7.71 10.48 -7.27
N ARG A 114 7.56 9.43 -6.49
CA ARG A 114 6.84 9.48 -5.21
C ARG A 114 7.48 10.46 -4.24
N GLN A 115 8.82 10.47 -4.17
CA GLN A 115 9.56 11.38 -3.31
C GLN A 115 9.42 12.83 -3.78
N ALA A 116 9.49 13.08 -5.10
CA ALA A 116 9.28 14.40 -5.67
C ALA A 116 7.86 14.92 -5.38
N LEU A 117 6.84 14.08 -5.62
CA LEU A 117 5.43 14.40 -5.32
C LEU A 117 5.25 14.80 -3.86
N ASN A 118 5.72 13.97 -2.94
CA ASN A 118 5.58 14.25 -1.50
C ASN A 118 6.30 15.54 -1.10
N THR A 119 7.49 15.78 -1.64
CA THR A 119 8.27 16.98 -1.32
C THR A 119 7.61 18.25 -1.82
N LEU A 120 7.13 18.25 -3.06
CA LEU A 120 6.39 19.37 -3.66
C LEU A 120 5.08 19.65 -2.91
N MET A 121 4.32 18.58 -2.59
CA MET A 121 3.08 18.69 -1.82
C MET A 121 3.32 19.31 -0.44
N LEU A 122 4.34 18.84 0.29
CA LEU A 122 4.68 19.40 1.61
C LEU A 122 5.17 20.84 1.52
N ALA A 123 5.89 21.21 0.46
CA ALA A 123 6.30 22.58 0.21
C ALA A 123 5.10 23.48 -0.05
N GLU A 124 4.13 23.04 -0.87
CA GLU A 124 2.89 23.78 -1.11
C GLU A 124 2.07 23.95 0.16
N LEU A 125 1.89 22.88 0.93
CA LEU A 125 1.19 22.95 2.22
C LEU A 125 1.89 23.89 3.22
N ALA A 126 3.21 23.92 3.21
CA ALA A 126 4.00 24.82 4.05
C ALA A 126 3.90 26.28 3.61
N GLU A 127 3.97 26.56 2.31
CA GLU A 127 3.94 27.92 1.77
C GLU A 127 2.53 28.45 1.54
N GLY A 128 1.66 27.68 0.89
CA GLY A 128 0.27 28.02 0.59
C GLY A 128 0.08 29.15 -0.42
N LYS A 129 0.99 29.26 -1.40
CA LYS A 129 0.93 30.31 -2.45
C LYS A 129 0.60 29.77 -3.84
N GLY A 130 0.41 28.48 -4.00
CA GLY A 130 0.05 27.86 -5.27
C GLY A 130 1.22 27.65 -6.23
N ARG A 131 2.45 28.08 -5.90
CA ARG A 131 3.55 28.05 -6.88
C ARG A 131 4.10 26.64 -7.18
N PHE A 132 3.79 25.65 -6.36
CA PHE A 132 4.16 24.26 -6.61
C PHE A 132 3.07 23.46 -7.32
N ILE A 133 1.87 24.02 -7.46
CA ILE A 133 0.68 23.33 -7.99
C ILE A 133 0.91 22.87 -9.42
N ASP A 134 1.43 23.73 -10.29
CA ASP A 134 1.63 23.38 -11.71
C ASP A 134 2.56 22.17 -11.85
N GLN A 135 3.62 22.11 -11.03
CA GLN A 135 4.54 20.99 -11.04
C GLN A 135 3.93 19.71 -10.45
N LEU A 136 2.99 19.83 -9.52
CA LEU A 136 2.25 18.70 -8.96
C LEU A 136 1.24 18.10 -9.95
N LEU A 137 0.75 18.89 -10.90
CA LEU A 137 -0.25 18.48 -11.88
C LEU A 137 0.37 17.95 -13.20
N ASN A 138 1.67 18.13 -13.43
CA ASN A 138 2.38 17.59 -14.59
C ASN A 138 2.63 16.08 -14.48
#